data_7d2f3f956d538ba27d8fbf66f0e3e7cb
#
_entry.id   7d2f3f956d538ba27d8fbf66f0e3e7cb
#
_cell.length_a   1.000
_cell.length_b   1.000
_cell.length_c   1.000
_cell.angle_alpha   90.00
_cell.angle_beta   90.00
_cell.angle_gamma   90.00
#
_symmetry.space_group_name_H-M   'P 1'
#
loop_
_entity.id
_entity.type
_entity.pdbx_description
1 polymer ?
#
loop_
_entity_poly.entity_id
_entity_poly.type
_entity_poly.pdbx_seq_one_letter_code
_entity_poly.pdbx_strand_id
1 'polypeptide(L)'
;LYKWAECEDTTNSSKNKPKTFSMDFTGEIQKEKLETFLARIEPDVFRVKGFFKVEKEGWEKVDVVGKKRDYAPYEPQLKSQLVFISKIGIALIREIAAAWEECVGLPMKLNN
;
A
#
# COMPACT_ATOMS: atom_id res chain seq x y z
N LEU A 1 -9.15 9.95 -1.93
CA LEU A 1 -8.29 8.80 -1.88
C LEU A 1 -8.85 7.67 -1.03
N TYR A 2 -9.54 8.03 0.05
CA TYR A 2 -10.09 7.04 0.97
C TYR A 2 -11.58 6.83 0.81
N LYS A 3 -12.19 7.45 -0.17
CA LYS A 3 -13.64 7.42 -0.26
C LYS A 3 -14.23 6.03 -0.45
N TRP A 4 -13.52 5.19 -1.16
CA TRP A 4 -14.00 3.84 -1.37
C TRP A 4 -13.97 3.00 -0.10
N ALA A 5 -13.13 3.38 0.88
CA ALA A 5 -13.12 2.72 2.17
C ALA A 5 -14.17 3.32 3.09
N GLU A 6 -14.39 4.63 3.00
CA GLU A 6 -15.33 5.33 3.85
C GLU A 6 -16.78 4.92 3.61
N CYS A 7 -17.07 4.54 2.39
CA CYS A 7 -18.45 4.17 2.08
C CYS A 7 -18.96 3.01 2.91
N GLU A 8 -18.07 2.25 3.48
CA GLU A 8 -18.47 1.09 4.28
C GLU A 8 -18.80 1.43 5.71
N ASP A 9 -18.58 2.67 6.09
CA ASP A 9 -18.83 3.08 7.46
C ASP A 9 -20.29 3.16 7.84
N THR A 10 -21.16 3.22 6.86
CA THR A 10 -22.49 3.69 7.14
C THR A 10 -23.42 2.70 7.78
N THR A 11 -23.16 1.42 7.60
CA THR A 11 -24.19 0.45 7.97
C THR A 11 -23.72 -0.66 8.87
N ASN A 12 -22.47 -0.81 9.07
CA ASN A 12 -21.97 -2.02 9.71
C ASN A 12 -21.34 -1.80 11.05
N SER A 13 -21.37 -2.86 11.83
CA SER A 13 -20.63 -2.93 13.05
C SER A 13 -19.15 -2.75 12.78
N SER A 14 -18.49 -1.99 13.64
CA SER A 14 -17.07 -1.70 13.46
C SER A 14 -16.20 -2.94 13.51
N LYS A 15 -16.62 -3.99 14.16
CA LYS A 15 -15.77 -5.17 14.30
C LYS A 15 -15.62 -5.96 13.01
N ASN A 16 -16.51 -5.75 12.03
CA ASN A 16 -16.40 -6.43 10.73
C ASN A 16 -15.81 -5.53 9.66
N LYS A 17 -15.44 -4.33 10.02
CA LYS A 17 -14.95 -3.36 9.08
C LYS A 17 -13.45 -3.51 8.89
N PRO A 18 -12.97 -3.62 7.65
CA PRO A 18 -11.53 -3.70 7.42
C PRO A 18 -10.84 -2.42 7.87
N LYS A 19 -9.63 -2.55 8.37
CA LYS A 19 -8.82 -1.42 8.76
C LYS A 19 -8.05 -0.92 7.56
N THR A 20 -7.98 0.39 7.39
CA THR A 20 -7.27 1.01 6.28
C THR A 20 -6.09 1.81 6.80
N PHE A 21 -4.95 1.65 6.14
CA PHE A 21 -3.73 2.39 6.46
C PHE A 21 -3.17 3.00 5.19
N SER A 22 -2.46 4.11 5.34
CA SER A 22 -1.70 4.66 4.22
C SER A 22 -0.24 4.79 4.62
N MET A 23 0.62 4.73 3.62
CA MET A 23 2.05 4.87 3.81
C MET A 23 2.58 5.85 2.79
N ASP A 24 3.29 6.87 3.27
CA ASP A 24 3.92 7.86 2.40
C ASP A 24 5.42 7.64 2.40
N PHE A 25 6.05 7.81 1.25
CA PHE A 25 7.50 7.77 1.19
C PHE A 25 7.99 8.63 0.04
N THR A 26 9.28 8.98 0.08
CA THR A 26 9.92 9.77 -0.96
C THR A 26 11.08 8.98 -1.52
N GLY A 27 11.55 9.42 -2.69
CA GLY A 27 12.66 8.75 -3.35
C GLY A 27 12.18 7.77 -4.40
N GLU A 28 13.14 7.25 -5.15
CA GLU A 28 12.85 6.29 -6.21
C GLU A 28 12.97 4.89 -5.68
N ILE A 29 12.09 4.01 -6.14
CA ILE A 29 12.07 2.63 -5.68
C ILE A 29 12.36 1.71 -6.87
N GLN A 30 13.05 0.61 -6.59
CA GLN A 30 13.24 -0.43 -7.59
C GLN A 30 11.99 -1.29 -7.58
N LYS A 31 11.44 -1.51 -8.77
CA LYS A 31 10.18 -2.24 -8.89
C LYS A 31 10.25 -3.65 -8.30
N GLU A 32 11.39 -4.30 -8.47
CA GLU A 32 11.58 -5.64 -7.93
C GLU A 32 11.48 -5.67 -6.41
N LYS A 33 12.01 -4.64 -5.77
CA LYS A 33 11.93 -4.55 -4.31
C LYS A 33 10.51 -4.31 -3.85
N LEU A 34 9.79 -3.47 -4.58
CA LEU A 34 8.39 -3.23 -4.28
C LEU A 34 7.58 -4.51 -4.43
N GLU A 35 7.84 -5.28 -5.48
CA GLU A 35 7.12 -6.52 -5.69
C GLU A 35 7.39 -7.54 -4.60
N THR A 36 8.63 -7.60 -4.12
CA THR A 36 8.95 -8.47 -3.00
C THR A 36 8.20 -8.05 -1.74
N PHE A 37 8.14 -6.75 -1.50
CA PHE A 37 7.37 -6.21 -0.38
C PHE A 37 5.89 -6.57 -0.50
N LEU A 38 5.31 -6.35 -1.68
CA LEU A 38 3.89 -6.65 -1.88
C LEU A 38 3.59 -8.13 -1.68
N ALA A 39 4.49 -8.99 -2.15
CA ALA A 39 4.31 -10.42 -1.96
C ALA A 39 4.34 -10.81 -0.48
N ARG A 40 5.17 -10.12 0.32
CA ARG A 40 5.28 -10.40 1.75
C ARG A 40 3.98 -10.11 2.49
N ILE A 41 3.31 -9.01 2.13
CA ILE A 41 2.11 -8.59 2.85
C ILE A 41 0.82 -9.09 2.21
N GLU A 42 0.92 -9.69 1.03
CA GLU A 42 -0.26 -10.13 0.28
C GLU A 42 -1.24 -10.97 1.09
N PRO A 43 -0.80 -11.95 1.90
CA PRO A 43 -1.76 -12.76 2.66
C PRO A 43 -2.57 -11.96 3.69
N ASP A 44 -2.07 -10.81 4.08
CA ASP A 44 -2.65 -10.03 5.17
C ASP A 44 -3.45 -8.83 4.71
N VAL A 45 -3.61 -8.63 3.42
CA VAL A 45 -4.35 -7.49 2.88
C VAL A 45 -5.42 -7.94 1.91
N PHE A 46 -6.53 -7.18 1.91
CA PHE A 46 -7.55 -7.35 0.89
C PHE A 46 -7.16 -6.62 -0.39
N ARG A 47 -6.51 -5.48 -0.25
CA ARG A 47 -6.19 -4.65 -1.40
C ARG A 47 -5.07 -3.67 -1.05
N VAL A 48 -4.23 -3.39 -2.04
CA VAL A 48 -3.23 -2.33 -1.95
C VAL A 48 -3.37 -1.48 -3.20
N LYS A 49 -3.34 -0.17 -3.00
CA LYS A 49 -3.49 0.76 -4.11
C LYS A 49 -2.61 1.96 -3.87
N GLY A 50 -1.98 2.47 -4.92
CA GLY A 50 -1.17 3.64 -4.74
C GLY A 50 -0.33 3.99 -5.94
N PHE A 51 0.62 4.88 -5.72
CA PHE A 51 1.50 5.37 -6.78
C PHE A 51 2.89 5.60 -6.21
N PHE A 52 3.87 5.51 -7.09
CA PHE A 52 5.27 5.60 -6.68
C PHE A 52 6.14 5.93 -7.89
N LYS A 53 7.35 6.40 -7.60
CA LYS A 53 8.31 6.69 -8.66
C LYS A 53 9.29 5.54 -8.77
N VAL A 54 9.34 4.93 -9.94
CA VAL A 54 10.23 3.80 -10.21
C VAL A 54 11.57 4.33 -10.69
N GLU A 55 12.65 3.78 -10.14
CA GLU A 55 14.00 4.18 -10.52
C GLU A 55 14.18 4.02 -12.02
N LYS A 56 14.60 5.11 -12.67
CA LYS A 56 14.88 5.17 -14.12
C LYS A 56 13.64 5.06 -15.02
N GLU A 57 12.48 4.79 -14.50
CA GLU A 57 11.29 4.59 -15.33
C GLU A 57 10.20 5.63 -15.14
N GLY A 58 10.20 6.32 -14.01
CA GLY A 58 9.19 7.34 -13.75
C GLY A 58 8.05 6.83 -12.90
N TRP A 59 6.97 7.60 -12.88
CA TRP A 59 5.84 7.33 -11.98
C TRP A 59 4.93 6.25 -12.51
N GLU A 60 4.50 5.38 -11.61
CA GLU A 60 3.54 4.32 -11.89
C GLU A 60 2.54 4.23 -10.75
N LYS A 61 1.38 3.66 -11.05
CA LYS A 61 0.41 3.31 -10.03
C LYS A 61 0.25 1.80 -10.00
N VAL A 62 -0.18 1.27 -8.87
CA VAL A 62 -0.42 -0.16 -8.71
C VAL A 62 -1.76 -0.39 -8.05
N ASP A 63 -2.40 -1.48 -8.43
CA ASP A 63 -3.62 -1.96 -7.78
C ASP A 63 -3.44 -3.46 -7.57
N VAL A 64 -3.46 -3.88 -6.31
CA VAL A 64 -3.26 -5.28 -5.93
C VAL A 64 -4.55 -5.81 -5.33
N VAL A 65 -5.09 -6.85 -5.95
CA VAL A 65 -6.28 -7.54 -5.43
C VAL A 65 -5.95 -9.03 -5.41
N GLY A 66 -5.84 -9.58 -4.21
CA GLY A 66 -5.39 -10.95 -4.07
C GLY A 66 -3.99 -11.11 -4.65
N LYS A 67 -3.83 -12.04 -5.58
CA LYS A 67 -2.54 -12.25 -6.24
C LYS A 67 -2.37 -11.44 -7.51
N LYS A 68 -3.41 -10.72 -7.90
CA LYS A 68 -3.38 -9.95 -9.14
C LYS A 68 -2.80 -8.58 -8.89
N ARG A 69 -1.87 -8.16 -9.71
CA ARG A 69 -1.24 -6.84 -9.64
C ARG A 69 -1.33 -6.16 -10.99
N ASP A 70 -1.91 -4.96 -11.00
CA ASP A 70 -2.02 -4.16 -12.21
C ASP A 70 -1.19 -2.90 -12.04
N TYR A 71 -0.30 -2.65 -12.99
CA TYR A 71 0.54 -1.46 -13.01
C TYR A 71 0.18 -0.62 -14.22
N ALA A 72 0.30 0.70 -14.07
CA ALA A 72 0.08 1.62 -15.18
C ALA A 72 0.88 2.89 -14.95
N PRO A 73 1.23 3.60 -16.02
CA PRO A 73 1.90 4.90 -15.88
C PRO A 73 1.04 5.86 -15.09
N TYR A 74 1.69 6.78 -14.38
CA TYR A 74 0.98 7.75 -13.57
C TYR A 74 1.64 9.13 -13.68
N GLU A 75 0.90 10.16 -13.27
CA GLU A 75 1.42 11.51 -13.30
C GLU A 75 2.37 11.74 -12.13
N PRO A 76 3.39 12.60 -12.30
CA PRO A 76 4.29 12.93 -11.21
C PRO A 76 3.55 13.48 -10.00
N GLN A 77 4.01 13.09 -8.82
CA GLN A 77 3.44 13.51 -7.55
C GLN A 77 4.55 14.05 -6.66
N LEU A 78 4.19 14.71 -5.56
CA LEU A 78 5.16 15.22 -4.62
C LEU A 78 5.81 14.12 -3.80
N LYS A 79 5.09 13.05 -3.59
CA LYS A 79 5.57 11.90 -2.83
C LYS A 79 4.84 10.65 -3.28
N SER A 80 5.38 9.52 -2.91
CA SER A 80 4.73 8.23 -3.19
C SER A 80 3.79 7.89 -2.05
N GLN A 81 2.73 7.16 -2.36
CA GLN A 81 1.76 6.75 -1.34
C GLN A 81 1.17 5.40 -1.70
N LEU A 82 1.04 4.55 -0.69
CA LEU A 82 0.35 3.27 -0.82
C LEU A 82 -0.75 3.22 0.23
N VAL A 83 -1.91 2.70 -0.13
CA VAL A 83 -3.05 2.54 0.76
C VAL A 83 -3.34 1.05 0.87
N PHE A 84 -3.50 0.57 2.10
CA PHE A 84 -3.68 -0.85 2.38
C PHE A 84 -5.01 -1.08 3.08
N ILE A 85 -5.75 -2.08 2.63
CA ILE A 85 -6.93 -2.55 3.37
C ILE A 85 -6.54 -3.86 4.03
N SER A 86 -6.53 -3.85 5.36
CA SER A 86 -5.98 -4.95 6.15
C SER A 86 -6.99 -6.06 6.39
N LYS A 87 -6.52 -7.31 6.32
CA LYS A 87 -7.30 -8.46 6.78
C LYS A 87 -7.11 -8.73 8.26
N ILE A 88 -6.04 -8.18 8.84
CA ILE A 88 -5.63 -8.50 10.21
C ILE A 88 -5.68 -7.30 11.13
N GLY A 89 -6.44 -6.28 10.74
CA GLY A 89 -6.60 -5.10 11.57
C GLY A 89 -5.31 -4.36 11.81
N ILE A 90 -5.12 -3.86 13.00
CA ILE A 90 -3.97 -3.03 13.35
C ILE A 90 -2.65 -3.80 13.32
N ALA A 91 -2.70 -5.12 13.39
CA ALA A 91 -1.48 -5.93 13.32
C ALA A 91 -0.73 -5.75 12.01
N LEU A 92 -1.42 -5.27 10.95
CA LEU A 92 -0.77 -5.05 9.67
C LEU A 92 0.33 -3.98 9.74
N ILE A 93 0.21 -3.03 10.66
CA ILE A 93 1.23 -1.98 10.81
C ILE A 93 2.61 -2.62 11.03
N ARG A 94 2.66 -3.62 11.88
CA ARG A 94 3.91 -4.30 12.21
C ARG A 94 4.44 -5.06 11.00
N GLU A 95 3.54 -5.71 10.26
CA GLU A 95 3.94 -6.46 9.08
C GLU A 95 4.46 -5.53 7.98
N ILE A 96 3.79 -4.41 7.77
CA ILE A 96 4.24 -3.43 6.78
C ILE A 96 5.63 -2.91 7.16
N ALA A 97 5.81 -2.51 8.41
CA ALA A 97 7.08 -1.93 8.85
C ALA A 97 8.23 -2.92 8.67
N ALA A 98 8.04 -4.16 9.08
CA ALA A 98 9.09 -5.17 8.97
C ALA A 98 9.40 -5.49 7.50
N ALA A 99 8.36 -5.70 6.69
CA ALA A 99 8.56 -6.05 5.29
C ALA A 99 9.20 -4.90 4.51
N TRP A 100 8.77 -3.68 4.79
CA TRP A 100 9.32 -2.51 4.09
C TRP A 100 10.80 -2.33 4.41
N GLU A 101 11.16 -2.45 5.68
CA GLU A 101 12.55 -2.31 6.08
C GLU A 101 13.45 -3.36 5.43
N GLU A 102 12.97 -4.60 5.37
CA GLU A 102 13.76 -5.68 4.80
C GLU A 102 13.81 -5.67 3.29
N CYS A 103 12.72 -5.31 2.64
CA CYS A 103 12.63 -5.41 1.19
C CYS A 103 13.01 -4.12 0.47
N VAL A 104 12.73 -2.97 1.06
CA VAL A 104 12.91 -1.67 0.41
C VAL A 104 13.88 -0.78 1.16
N GLY A 105 13.62 -0.53 2.43
CA GLY A 105 14.53 0.23 3.27
C GLY A 105 14.48 1.74 3.15
N LEU A 106 13.60 2.29 2.33
CA LEU A 106 13.45 3.74 2.23
C LEU A 106 12.70 4.30 3.44
N PRO A 107 13.01 5.55 3.85
CA PRO A 107 12.22 6.17 4.91
C PRO A 107 10.74 6.26 4.49
N MET A 108 9.86 6.00 5.44
CA MET A 108 8.44 6.06 5.15
C MET A 108 7.67 6.49 6.40
N LYS A 109 6.41 6.89 6.19
CA LYS A 109 5.53 7.29 7.26
C LYS A 109 4.20 6.55 7.12
N LEU A 110 3.79 5.87 8.18
CA LEU A 110 2.52 5.16 8.22
C LEU A 110 1.46 6.03 8.90
N ASN A 111 0.26 6.04 8.32
CA ASN A 111 -0.87 6.78 8.83
C ASN A 111 -2.08 5.86 8.96
N ASN A 112 -2.87 6.12 9.98
CA ASN A 112 -4.13 5.41 10.17
C ASN A 112 -5.24 6.00 9.31
#